data_938b495ea58a85ecb8a1c2d0f232c40c
#
_entry.id   938b495ea58a85ecb8a1c2d0f232c40c
#
_cell.length_a   1.000
_cell.length_b   1.000
_cell.length_c   1.000
_cell.angle_alpha   90.00
_cell.angle_beta   90.00
_cell.angle_gamma   90.00
#
_symmetry.space_group_name_H-M   'P 1'
#
loop_
_entity.id
_entity.type
_entity.pdbx_description
1 polymer ?
#
loop_
_entity_poly.entity_id
_entity_poly.type
_entity_poly.pdbx_seq_one_letter_code
_entity_poly.pdbx_strand_id
1 'polypeptide(L)'
;AMCNCSIPEIILGAHIWSVSSIKKSANNISNKLNYATDGNNGLWLCQNHHKLFDENIIKLDTNGHVLYEDTSSDSENSSYIKYITTVPDIDKSILSSQFIDYLNKRYGTA
;
A
#
# COMPACT_ATOMS: atom_id res chain seq x y z
N ALA A 1 6.77 3.26 5.75
CA ALA A 1 7.44 2.03 5.26
C ALA A 1 8.23 2.25 3.96
N MET A 2 7.85 3.23 3.17
CA MET A 2 8.48 3.49 1.86
C MET A 2 9.49 4.63 1.91
N CYS A 3 9.62 5.30 3.04
CA CYS A 3 10.59 6.38 3.26
C CYS A 3 11.00 6.42 4.73
N ASN A 4 11.99 7.27 5.04
CA ASN A 4 12.52 7.39 6.41
C ASN A 4 11.75 8.41 7.27
N CYS A 5 10.57 8.85 6.83
CA CYS A 5 9.76 9.75 7.63
C CYS A 5 9.34 9.09 8.95
N SER A 6 9.63 9.76 10.07
CA SER A 6 9.26 9.31 11.41
C SER A 6 8.43 10.33 12.17
N ILE A 7 7.86 11.30 11.47
CA ILE A 7 7.02 12.35 12.05
C ILE A 7 5.61 11.79 12.26
N PRO A 8 5.17 11.53 13.52
CA PRO A 8 3.90 10.84 13.76
C PRO A 8 2.69 11.57 13.17
N GLU A 9 2.76 12.89 13.10
CA GLU A 9 1.65 13.73 12.63
C GLU A 9 1.33 13.54 11.15
N ILE A 10 2.27 13.00 10.36
CA ILE A 10 2.08 12.80 8.93
C ILE A 10 2.21 11.33 8.51
N ILE A 11 2.28 10.41 9.49
CA ILE A 11 2.28 8.98 9.21
C ILE A 11 0.86 8.45 9.40
N LEU A 12 0.35 7.78 8.37
CA LEU A 12 -1.02 7.29 8.31
C LEU A 12 -1.04 5.79 8.03
N GLY A 13 -2.04 5.10 8.59
CA GLY A 13 -2.31 3.71 8.24
C GLY A 13 -3.04 3.63 6.91
N ALA A 14 -2.46 2.92 5.95
CA ALA A 14 -3.08 2.67 4.65
C ALA A 14 -3.62 1.24 4.62
N HIS A 15 -4.85 1.04 4.15
CA HIS A 15 -5.40 -0.28 3.90
C HIS A 15 -4.86 -0.84 2.59
N ILE A 16 -4.39 -2.09 2.61
CA ILE A 16 -3.96 -2.78 1.40
C ILE A 16 -5.19 -3.14 0.55
N TRP A 17 -6.13 -3.89 1.14
CA TRP A 17 -7.45 -4.12 0.56
C TRP A 17 -8.39 -3.06 1.12
N SER A 18 -8.82 -2.12 0.29
CA SER A 18 -9.52 -0.92 0.75
C SER A 18 -10.85 -1.25 1.43
N VAL A 19 -11.24 -0.40 2.39
CA VAL A 19 -12.54 -0.51 3.08
C VAL A 19 -13.70 -0.48 2.06
N SER A 20 -13.59 0.36 1.04
CA SER A 20 -14.58 0.43 -0.03
C SER A 20 -14.74 -0.92 -0.75
N SER A 21 -13.63 -1.56 -1.11
CA SER A 21 -13.66 -2.88 -1.76
C SER A 21 -14.17 -3.97 -0.83
N ILE A 22 -13.82 -3.92 0.46
CA ILE A 22 -14.32 -4.87 1.46
C ILE A 22 -15.84 -4.76 1.58
N LYS A 23 -16.38 -3.55 1.61
CA LYS A 23 -17.83 -3.31 1.68
C LYS A 23 -18.59 -3.90 0.49
N LYS A 24 -17.98 -3.88 -0.70
CA LYS A 24 -18.55 -4.40 -1.93
C LYS A 24 -18.38 -5.91 -2.10
N SER A 25 -17.57 -6.54 -1.25
CA SER A 25 -17.32 -7.98 -1.33
C SER A 25 -18.54 -8.80 -0.91
N ALA A 26 -18.56 -10.08 -1.28
CA ALA A 26 -19.65 -10.99 -0.95
C ALA A 26 -19.60 -11.54 0.49
N ASN A 27 -18.66 -11.08 1.31
CA ASN A 27 -18.49 -11.55 2.67
C ASN A 27 -19.59 -11.00 3.60
N ASN A 28 -19.85 -11.69 4.71
CA ASN A 28 -20.77 -11.22 5.73
C ASN A 28 -20.16 -10.04 6.53
N ILE A 29 -20.98 -9.34 7.32
CA ILE A 29 -20.57 -8.17 8.08
C ILE A 29 -19.43 -8.50 9.05
N SER A 30 -19.51 -9.64 9.74
CA SER A 30 -18.48 -10.04 10.70
C SER A 30 -17.11 -10.19 10.03
N ASN A 31 -17.05 -10.86 8.88
CA ASN A 31 -15.83 -11.01 8.12
C ASN A 31 -15.32 -9.68 7.55
N LYS A 32 -16.24 -8.83 7.08
CA LYS A 32 -15.87 -7.49 6.59
C LYS A 32 -15.20 -6.65 7.69
N LEU A 33 -15.72 -6.69 8.90
CA LEU A 33 -15.10 -6.00 10.04
C LEU A 33 -13.73 -6.57 10.36
N ASN A 34 -13.59 -7.89 10.33
CA ASN A 34 -12.30 -8.54 10.58
C ASN A 34 -11.25 -8.11 9.56
N TYR A 35 -11.60 -8.06 8.28
CA TYR A 35 -10.68 -7.63 7.23
C TYR A 35 -10.30 -6.16 7.38
N ALA A 36 -11.27 -5.30 7.69
CA ALA A 36 -11.03 -3.87 7.82
C ALA A 36 -10.16 -3.51 9.03
N THR A 37 -10.17 -4.35 10.07
CA THR A 37 -9.41 -4.13 11.31
C THR A 37 -8.17 -5.00 11.45
N ASP A 38 -7.91 -5.89 10.47
CA ASP A 38 -6.75 -6.76 10.50
C ASP A 38 -5.47 -5.94 10.29
N GLY A 39 -4.52 -6.05 11.23
CA GLY A 39 -3.22 -5.38 11.12
C GLY A 39 -2.41 -5.81 9.91
N ASN A 40 -2.63 -7.03 9.39
CA ASN A 40 -1.98 -7.48 8.15
C ASN A 40 -2.55 -6.83 6.90
N ASN A 41 -3.72 -6.18 7.00
CA ASN A 41 -4.30 -5.38 5.91
C ASN A 41 -3.91 -3.90 6.03
N GLY A 42 -2.73 -3.62 6.54
CA GLY A 42 -2.31 -2.26 6.79
C GLY A 42 -0.83 -2.03 6.54
N LEU A 43 -0.49 -0.81 6.23
CA LEU A 43 0.87 -0.36 6.01
C LEU A 43 0.98 1.08 6.49
N TRP A 44 2.01 1.39 7.29
CA TRP A 44 2.26 2.76 7.73
C TRP A 44 3.00 3.53 6.65
N LEU A 45 2.39 4.61 6.18
CA LEU A 45 2.94 5.46 5.12
C LEU A 45 2.86 6.94 5.53
N CYS A 46 3.85 7.73 5.09
CA CYS A 46 3.71 9.18 5.18
C CYS A 46 2.59 9.66 4.23
N GLN A 47 2.10 10.88 4.42
CA GLN A 47 1.01 11.43 3.63
C GLN A 47 1.23 11.33 2.13
N ASN A 48 2.46 11.62 1.66
CA ASN A 48 2.78 11.56 0.24
C ASN A 48 2.67 10.15 -0.31
N HIS A 49 3.27 9.17 0.35
CA HIS A 49 3.21 7.78 -0.08
C HIS A 49 1.82 7.19 0.08
N HIS A 50 1.08 7.58 1.12
CA HIS A 50 -0.31 7.15 1.31
C HIS A 50 -1.17 7.55 0.10
N LYS A 51 -1.07 8.81 -0.33
CA LYS A 51 -1.83 9.31 -1.47
C LYS A 51 -1.41 8.63 -2.77
N LEU A 52 -0.10 8.51 -2.99
CA LEU A 52 0.43 7.83 -4.18
C LEU A 52 -0.02 6.37 -4.25
N PHE A 53 -0.03 5.69 -3.11
CA PHE A 53 -0.47 4.30 -3.01
C PHE A 53 -1.98 4.17 -3.26
N ASP A 54 -2.79 5.03 -2.65
CA ASP A 54 -4.25 5.02 -2.84
C ASP A 54 -4.65 5.25 -4.30
N GLU A 55 -3.93 6.12 -4.99
CA GLU A 55 -4.18 6.42 -6.41
C GLU A 55 -3.51 5.43 -7.37
N ASN A 56 -2.87 4.38 -6.85
CA ASN A 56 -2.13 3.39 -7.63
C ASN A 56 -1.03 3.98 -8.53
N ILE A 57 -0.52 5.17 -8.18
CA ILE A 57 0.66 5.75 -8.83
C ILE A 57 1.88 4.95 -8.43
N ILE A 58 1.97 4.54 -7.16
CA ILE A 58 2.92 3.54 -6.69
C ILE A 58 2.16 2.27 -6.32
N LYS A 59 2.82 1.14 -6.53
CA LYS A 59 2.28 -0.20 -6.22
C LYS A 59 3.33 -0.98 -5.44
N LEU A 60 2.89 -2.06 -4.82
CA LEU A 60 3.75 -2.93 -4.05
C LEU A 60 3.60 -4.35 -4.60
N ASP A 61 4.70 -5.02 -4.92
CA ASP A 61 4.65 -6.42 -5.34
C ASP A 61 4.73 -7.37 -4.14
N THR A 62 4.55 -8.65 -4.38
CA THR A 62 4.56 -9.67 -3.33
C THR A 62 5.96 -9.95 -2.76
N ASN A 63 7.00 -9.41 -3.36
CA ASN A 63 8.38 -9.45 -2.86
C ASN A 63 8.73 -8.22 -2.02
N GLY A 64 7.80 -7.26 -1.90
CA GLY A 64 7.99 -6.04 -1.13
C GLY A 64 8.66 -4.92 -1.91
N HIS A 65 8.80 -5.05 -3.23
CA HIS A 65 9.36 -3.99 -4.06
C HIS A 65 8.31 -2.90 -4.33
N VAL A 66 8.71 -1.66 -4.15
CA VAL A 66 7.89 -0.50 -4.48
C VAL A 66 8.05 -0.22 -5.98
N LEU A 67 6.95 -0.30 -6.70
CA LEU A 67 6.90 -0.08 -8.14
C LEU A 67 6.17 1.23 -8.42
N TYR A 68 6.66 2.00 -9.37
CA TYR A 68 5.95 3.18 -9.87
C TYR A 68 6.01 3.19 -11.39
N GLU A 69 4.86 3.53 -12.00
CA GLU A 69 4.80 3.61 -13.44
C GLU A 69 5.49 4.87 -13.91
N ASP A 70 6.48 4.69 -14.78
CA ASP A 70 7.00 5.77 -15.60
C ASP A 70 5.97 6.04 -16.69
N THR A 71 4.93 6.81 -16.34
CA THR A 71 4.07 7.35 -17.38
C THR A 71 4.90 8.36 -18.13
N SER A 72 5.34 7.97 -19.28
CA SER A 72 6.31 8.62 -20.16
C SER A 72 6.05 10.11 -20.47
N SER A 73 4.95 10.67 -20.01
CA SER A 73 4.61 12.08 -20.23
C SER A 73 5.17 13.01 -19.14
N ASP A 74 5.75 12.47 -18.04
CA ASP A 74 6.22 13.31 -16.94
C ASP A 74 7.40 12.69 -16.20
N SER A 75 8.59 12.81 -16.81
CA SER A 75 9.83 12.34 -16.23
C SER A 75 10.21 13.06 -14.92
N GLU A 76 9.73 14.28 -14.71
CA GLU A 76 9.97 15.04 -13.47
C GLU A 76 9.23 14.42 -12.30
N ASN A 77 7.99 14.00 -12.51
CA ASN A 77 7.21 13.34 -11.45
C ASN A 77 7.81 11.99 -11.07
N SER A 78 8.24 11.21 -12.05
CA SER A 78 8.94 9.94 -11.77
C SER A 78 10.22 10.14 -10.99
N SER A 79 10.99 11.15 -11.32
CA SER A 79 12.22 11.52 -10.61
C SER A 79 11.92 11.96 -9.17
N TYR A 80 10.85 12.72 -8.97
CA TYR A 80 10.44 13.14 -7.64
C TYR A 80 10.00 11.95 -6.78
N ILE A 81 9.19 11.04 -7.32
CA ILE A 81 8.76 9.82 -6.63
C ILE A 81 9.97 8.98 -6.22
N LYS A 82 10.92 8.80 -7.11
CA LYS A 82 12.16 8.09 -6.82
C LYS A 82 12.96 8.76 -5.71
N TYR A 83 13.00 10.08 -5.71
CA TYR A 83 13.72 10.86 -4.71
C TYR A 83 13.12 10.70 -3.31
N ILE A 84 11.79 10.73 -3.18
CA ILE A 84 11.10 10.63 -1.88
C ILE A 84 10.95 9.18 -1.41
N THR A 85 11.07 8.18 -2.29
CA THR A 85 10.94 6.75 -1.95
C THR A 85 12.32 6.21 -1.57
N THR A 86 12.76 6.55 -0.36
CA THR A 86 14.10 6.19 0.14
C THR A 86 14.21 4.75 0.61
N VAL A 87 13.08 4.05 0.76
CA VAL A 87 13.01 2.62 1.11
C VAL A 87 12.27 1.91 -0.04
N PRO A 88 12.99 1.54 -1.12
CA PRO A 88 12.33 0.92 -2.29
C PRO A 88 11.89 -0.52 -2.05
N ASP A 89 12.44 -1.17 -1.03
CA ASP A 89 12.05 -2.52 -0.61
C ASP A 89 11.56 -2.44 0.83
N ILE A 90 10.31 -2.80 1.09
CA ILE A 90 9.79 -2.81 2.46
C ILE A 90 10.40 -3.97 3.25
N ASP A 91 10.42 -3.83 4.57
CA ASP A 91 10.95 -4.87 5.45
C ASP A 91 10.20 -6.18 5.24
N LYS A 92 10.93 -7.27 5.04
CA LYS A 92 10.37 -8.61 4.81
C LYS A 92 9.53 -9.11 5.98
N SER A 93 9.72 -8.60 7.17
CA SER A 93 8.89 -8.95 8.33
C SER A 93 7.42 -8.54 8.15
N ILE A 94 7.16 -7.57 7.26
CA ILE A 94 5.80 -7.11 6.94
C ILE A 94 5.10 -8.10 5.98
N LEU A 95 5.86 -8.87 5.21
CA LEU A 95 5.35 -9.75 4.16
C LEU A 95 4.84 -11.09 4.71
N SER A 96 3.86 -11.04 5.61
CA SER A 96 3.18 -12.25 6.05
C SER A 96 2.32 -12.83 4.92
N SER A 97 1.92 -14.10 5.05
CA SER A 97 1.01 -14.72 4.07
C SER A 97 -0.31 -13.95 3.97
N GLN A 98 -0.81 -13.44 5.08
CA GLN A 98 -2.03 -12.63 5.12
C GLN A 98 -1.84 -11.30 4.39
N PHE A 99 -0.71 -10.62 4.59
CA PHE A 99 -0.40 -9.39 3.89
C PHE A 99 -0.34 -9.61 2.37
N ILE A 100 0.29 -10.68 1.93
CA ILE A 100 0.38 -11.05 0.51
C ILE A 100 -1.02 -11.34 -0.05
N ASP A 101 -1.88 -12.02 0.70
CA ASP A 101 -3.27 -12.27 0.30
C ASP A 101 -4.03 -10.96 0.08
N TYR A 102 -3.84 -9.97 0.95
CA TYR A 102 -4.46 -8.66 0.78
C TYR A 102 -3.92 -7.92 -0.45
N LEU A 103 -2.61 -8.03 -0.72
CA LEU A 103 -2.04 -7.48 -1.96
C LEU A 103 -2.68 -8.11 -3.20
N ASN A 104 -2.86 -9.43 -3.20
CA ASN A 104 -3.50 -10.12 -4.31
C ASN A 104 -4.95 -9.67 -4.50
N LYS A 105 -5.69 -9.47 -3.42
CA LYS A 105 -7.06 -8.93 -3.47
C LYS A 105 -7.09 -7.51 -4.01
N ARG A 106 -6.11 -6.68 -3.59
CA ARG A 106 -6.00 -5.30 -4.06
C ARG A 106 -5.85 -5.23 -5.57
N TYR A 107 -5.01 -6.10 -6.14
CA TYR A 107 -4.68 -6.06 -7.56
C TYR A 107 -5.46 -7.07 -8.40
N GLY A 108 -6.40 -7.79 -7.79
CA GLY A 108 -7.26 -8.73 -8.50
C GLY A 108 -6.56 -10.00 -9.00
N THR A 109 -5.45 -10.39 -8.37
CA THR A 109 -4.66 -11.56 -8.77
C THR A 109 -4.94 -12.79 -7.91
N ALA A 110 -5.82 -12.69 -6.94
CA ALA A 110 -6.18 -13.79 -6.05
C ALA A 110 -7.17 -14.74 -6.70
#